data_962aab598f53aefb170499d102747942
#
_entry.id   962aab598f53aefb170499d102747942
#
_cell.length_a   1.000
_cell.length_b   1.000
_cell.length_c   1.000
_cell.angle_alpha   90.00
_cell.angle_beta   90.00
_cell.angle_gamma   90.00
#
_symmetry.space_group_name_H-M   'P 1'
#
loop_
_entity.id
_entity.type
_entity.pdbx_description
1 polymer ?
#
loop_
_entity_poly.entity_id
_entity_poly.type
_entity_poly.pdbx_seq_one_letter_code
_entity_poly.pdbx_strand_id
1 'polypeptide(L)'
;MKSNLQQLIAQYKQLGIDQQIDYAKFYLYSLITHSTAIEGSTITEVENQIMFDHGVTIKGKSLEEQSMNLDLKIAYEKAIEFARNHTPITTELLINLSALLMKNTGKEYKTALGDFSSARGELRLLNVTAGVGGRSYMSYNKVPAKLEEFCRQLNADRQKASEMSIDELYRLTFDAHYNLVTIHPWADGNGRMARLVMNMLQFEFGLIPAKILKEDKEEYIKSLIETREDDDLSIFRAFMTSMMEKNLTSEIDTYIKSIGEVDSPADKPMKTRDKIIALIAEDGKQSAASLAEKLGITAKAVEKQLAKLKSDGVIERKGPAKGGEWTVK
;
A
#
# COMPACT_ATOMS: atom_id res chain seq x y z
N MET A 1 14.47 5.01 -26.72
CA MET A 1 13.36 5.80 -26.11
C MET A 1 13.04 5.12 -24.78
N LYS A 2 12.86 5.86 -23.67
CA LYS A 2 12.50 5.27 -22.37
C LYS A 2 11.08 4.69 -22.45
N SER A 3 10.83 3.58 -21.78
CA SER A 3 9.47 3.02 -21.64
C SER A 3 8.57 4.00 -20.84
N ASN A 4 7.25 3.83 -20.93
CA ASN A 4 6.30 4.64 -20.15
C ASN A 4 6.54 4.44 -18.64
N LEU A 5 6.76 3.20 -18.20
CA LEU A 5 7.10 2.89 -16.81
C LEU A 5 8.36 3.64 -16.32
N GLN A 6 9.43 3.68 -17.12
CA GLN A 6 10.64 4.42 -16.78
C GLN A 6 10.40 5.93 -16.67
N GLN A 7 9.50 6.49 -17.49
CA GLN A 7 9.16 7.91 -17.42
C GLN A 7 8.37 8.23 -16.14
N LEU A 8 7.39 7.39 -15.78
CA LEU A 8 6.62 7.54 -14.55
C LEU A 8 7.49 7.40 -13.30
N ILE A 9 8.41 6.43 -13.26
CA ILE A 9 9.36 6.28 -12.16
C ILE A 9 10.26 7.51 -12.04
N ALA A 10 10.73 8.05 -13.15
CA ALA A 10 11.56 9.26 -13.13
C ALA A 10 10.77 10.47 -12.61
N GLN A 11 9.53 10.66 -13.04
CA GLN A 11 8.63 11.71 -12.55
C GLN A 11 8.34 11.54 -11.05
N TYR A 12 8.05 10.34 -10.59
CA TYR A 12 7.80 10.01 -9.19
C TYR A 12 8.96 10.43 -8.28
N LYS A 13 10.18 10.08 -8.69
CA LYS A 13 11.41 10.44 -7.98
C LYS A 13 11.72 11.94 -8.07
N GLN A 14 11.49 12.57 -9.23
CA GLN A 14 11.70 13.99 -9.41
C GLN A 14 10.77 14.85 -8.53
N LEU A 15 9.55 14.39 -8.31
CA LEU A 15 8.59 15.01 -7.39
C LEU A 15 8.93 14.76 -5.91
N GLY A 16 9.90 13.90 -5.58
CA GLY A 16 10.28 13.57 -4.22
C GLY A 16 9.20 12.80 -3.44
N ILE A 17 8.32 12.06 -4.14
CA ILE A 17 7.24 11.29 -3.50
C ILE A 17 7.84 10.22 -2.58
N ASP A 18 8.91 9.56 -3.01
CA ASP A 18 9.64 8.55 -2.26
C ASP A 18 10.52 9.10 -1.11
N GLN A 19 10.62 10.44 -1.00
CA GLN A 19 11.41 11.12 0.03
C GLN A 19 10.55 11.74 1.14
N GLN A 20 9.22 11.53 1.10
CA GLN A 20 8.34 12.04 2.13
C GLN A 20 8.61 11.37 3.49
N ILE A 21 8.34 12.11 4.57
CA ILE A 21 8.49 11.60 5.95
C ILE A 21 7.67 10.31 6.10
N ASP A 22 8.31 9.26 6.63
CA ASP A 22 7.71 7.94 6.84
C ASP A 22 7.22 7.22 5.56
N TYR A 23 7.61 7.68 4.36
CA TYR A 23 7.20 7.07 3.09
C TYR A 23 7.40 5.55 3.08
N ALA A 24 8.59 5.07 3.42
CA ALA A 24 8.91 3.64 3.39
C ALA A 24 7.99 2.83 4.33
N LYS A 25 7.64 3.40 5.49
CA LYS A 25 6.72 2.78 6.46
C LYS A 25 5.31 2.67 5.89
N PHE A 26 4.76 3.78 5.41
CA PHE A 26 3.38 3.80 4.88
C PHE A 26 3.26 3.01 3.59
N TYR A 27 4.27 3.03 2.73
CA TYR A 27 4.28 2.22 1.52
C TYR A 27 4.30 0.72 1.84
N LEU A 28 5.08 0.31 2.85
CA LEU A 28 5.07 -1.07 3.36
C LEU A 28 3.69 -1.47 3.90
N TYR A 29 3.03 -0.59 4.66
CA TYR A 29 1.68 -0.85 5.18
C TYR A 29 0.66 -1.02 4.06
N SER A 30 0.78 -0.23 2.99
CA SER A 30 -0.03 -0.38 1.79
C SER A 30 0.21 -1.71 1.09
N LEU A 31 1.47 -2.14 0.90
CA LEU A 31 1.82 -3.45 0.32
C LEU A 31 1.17 -4.60 1.11
N ILE A 32 1.25 -4.56 2.44
CA ILE A 32 0.66 -5.58 3.33
C ILE A 32 -0.86 -5.57 3.18
N THR A 33 -1.48 -4.40 3.27
CA THR A 33 -2.95 -4.26 3.20
C THR A 33 -3.51 -4.83 1.92
N HIS A 34 -2.95 -4.44 0.77
CA HIS A 34 -3.44 -4.93 -0.52
C HIS A 34 -3.14 -6.41 -0.73
N SER A 35 -1.96 -6.88 -0.29
CA SER A 35 -1.63 -8.30 -0.39
C SER A 35 -2.56 -9.20 0.42
N THR A 36 -2.95 -8.78 1.63
CA THR A 36 -3.90 -9.55 2.46
C THR A 36 -5.34 -9.38 1.99
N ALA A 37 -5.70 -8.23 1.41
CA ALA A 37 -7.03 -7.98 0.87
C ALA A 37 -7.34 -8.88 -0.36
N ILE A 38 -6.33 -9.25 -1.16
CA ILE A 38 -6.47 -10.27 -2.22
C ILE A 38 -6.90 -11.61 -1.63
N GLU A 39 -6.44 -11.95 -0.42
CA GLU A 39 -6.78 -13.19 0.28
C GLU A 39 -8.10 -13.08 1.09
N GLY A 40 -8.75 -11.92 1.08
CA GLY A 40 -10.05 -11.70 1.70
C GLY A 40 -10.04 -10.87 2.98
N SER A 41 -8.90 -10.34 3.42
CA SER A 41 -8.86 -9.39 4.53
C SER A 41 -9.66 -8.13 4.19
N THR A 42 -10.41 -7.62 5.17
CA THR A 42 -11.19 -6.37 5.06
C THR A 42 -10.53 -5.22 5.83
N ILE A 43 -9.35 -5.45 6.42
CA ILE A 43 -8.60 -4.44 7.14
C ILE A 43 -8.09 -3.38 6.16
N THR A 44 -8.34 -2.12 6.46
CA THR A 44 -7.92 -0.96 5.66
C THR A 44 -6.50 -0.53 5.99
N GLU A 45 -5.89 0.32 5.14
CA GLU A 45 -4.55 0.88 5.40
C GLU A 45 -4.50 1.67 6.71
N VAL A 46 -5.55 2.45 7.01
CA VAL A 46 -5.65 3.22 8.27
C VAL A 46 -5.75 2.28 9.48
N GLU A 47 -6.54 1.22 9.39
CA GLU A 47 -6.65 0.22 10.44
C GLU A 47 -5.33 -0.54 10.65
N ASN A 48 -4.64 -0.92 9.57
CA ASN A 48 -3.31 -1.50 9.65
C ASN A 48 -2.29 -0.56 10.28
N GLN A 49 -2.32 0.73 9.93
CA GLN A 49 -1.45 1.72 10.57
C GLN A 49 -1.69 1.77 12.08
N ILE A 50 -2.95 1.86 12.51
CA ILE A 50 -3.30 1.88 13.93
C ILE A 50 -2.83 0.61 14.63
N MET A 51 -3.07 -0.56 14.03
CA MET A 51 -2.69 -1.85 14.58
C MET A 51 -1.15 -1.99 14.68
N PHE A 52 -0.42 -1.57 13.65
CA PHE A 52 1.04 -1.73 13.60
C PHE A 52 1.79 -0.71 14.45
N ASP A 53 1.30 0.54 14.51
CA ASP A 53 1.97 1.62 15.25
C ASP A 53 1.66 1.56 16.76
N HIS A 54 0.46 1.09 17.14
CA HIS A 54 0.02 1.11 18.54
C HIS A 54 -0.15 -0.27 19.18
N GLY A 55 -0.02 -1.35 18.43
CA GLY A 55 -0.17 -2.72 18.94
C GLY A 55 -1.59 -3.05 19.43
N VAL A 56 -2.60 -2.37 18.90
CA VAL A 56 -4.00 -2.56 19.31
C VAL A 56 -4.76 -3.43 18.32
N THR A 57 -5.80 -4.11 18.78
CA THR A 57 -6.71 -4.89 17.94
C THR A 57 -7.77 -4.00 17.30
N ILE A 58 -8.18 -4.35 16.09
CA ILE A 58 -9.20 -3.60 15.34
C ILE A 58 -10.59 -4.19 15.61
N LYS A 59 -11.48 -3.38 16.15
CA LYS A 59 -12.86 -3.80 16.48
C LYS A 59 -13.62 -4.18 15.22
N GLY A 60 -14.30 -5.32 15.27
CA GLY A 60 -15.12 -5.82 14.17
C GLY A 60 -14.36 -6.58 13.09
N LYS A 61 -13.05 -6.77 13.24
CA LYS A 61 -12.23 -7.64 12.38
C LYS A 61 -11.93 -8.96 13.07
N SER A 62 -11.91 -10.06 12.31
CA SER A 62 -11.60 -11.37 12.86
C SER A 62 -10.15 -11.45 13.33
N LEU A 63 -9.86 -12.35 14.26
CA LEU A 63 -8.49 -12.60 14.71
C LEU A 63 -7.62 -13.14 13.56
N GLU A 64 -8.21 -13.91 12.65
CA GLU A 64 -7.50 -14.43 11.47
C GLU A 64 -7.04 -13.32 10.54
N GLU A 65 -7.92 -12.32 10.22
CA GLU A 65 -7.53 -11.16 9.40
C GLU A 65 -6.42 -10.34 10.07
N GLN A 66 -6.52 -10.10 11.38
CA GLN A 66 -5.51 -9.33 12.11
C GLN A 66 -4.18 -10.10 12.14
N SER A 67 -4.20 -11.40 12.44
CA SER A 67 -3.02 -12.26 12.41
C SER A 67 -2.38 -12.30 11.03
N MET A 68 -3.16 -12.43 9.97
CA MET A 68 -2.68 -12.43 8.58
C MET A 68 -1.87 -11.18 8.25
N ASN A 69 -2.34 -10.00 8.68
CA ASN A 69 -1.65 -8.74 8.45
C ASN A 69 -0.38 -8.61 9.32
N LEU A 70 -0.44 -9.00 10.59
CA LEU A 70 0.71 -8.98 11.50
C LEU A 70 1.80 -9.95 11.07
N ASP A 71 1.45 -11.18 10.72
CA ASP A 71 2.39 -12.19 10.24
C ASP A 71 3.08 -11.73 8.94
N LEU A 72 2.31 -11.17 8.00
CA LEU A 72 2.86 -10.65 6.75
C LEU A 72 3.78 -9.46 7.00
N LYS A 73 3.47 -8.58 7.98
CA LYS A 73 4.38 -7.48 8.37
C LYS A 73 5.73 -8.02 8.83
N ILE A 74 5.73 -9.01 9.72
CA ILE A 74 6.97 -9.63 10.23
C ILE A 74 7.75 -10.28 9.08
N ALA A 75 7.06 -10.97 8.17
CA ALA A 75 7.69 -11.58 7.00
C ALA A 75 8.32 -10.54 6.07
N TYR A 76 7.66 -9.38 5.84
CA TYR A 76 8.24 -8.27 5.06
C TYR A 76 9.46 -7.65 5.73
N GLU A 77 9.42 -7.40 7.03
CA GLU A 77 10.57 -6.86 7.77
C GLU A 77 11.80 -7.76 7.60
N LYS A 78 11.59 -9.08 7.69
CA LYS A 78 12.67 -10.06 7.47
C LYS A 78 13.11 -10.14 6.00
N ALA A 79 12.18 -10.06 5.06
CA ALA A 79 12.49 -10.03 3.64
C ALA A 79 13.30 -8.78 3.25
N ILE A 80 12.98 -7.62 3.82
CA ILE A 80 13.74 -6.36 3.61
C ILE A 80 15.16 -6.49 4.20
N GLU A 81 15.32 -7.14 5.36
CA GLU A 81 16.65 -7.43 5.92
C GLU A 81 17.46 -8.32 4.96
N PHE A 82 16.87 -9.38 4.41
CA PHE A 82 17.52 -10.25 3.43
C PHE A 82 17.88 -9.51 2.15
N ALA A 83 16.99 -8.63 1.66
CA ALA A 83 17.24 -7.79 0.49
C ALA A 83 18.45 -6.87 0.69
N ARG A 84 18.51 -6.16 1.83
CA ARG A 84 19.62 -5.25 2.17
C ARG A 84 20.96 -5.97 2.27
N ASN A 85 20.96 -7.20 2.76
CA ASN A 85 22.15 -8.03 2.93
C ASN A 85 22.50 -8.84 1.66
N HIS A 86 21.75 -8.70 0.57
CA HIS A 86 21.86 -9.50 -0.64
C HIS A 86 21.93 -11.01 -0.34
N THR A 87 21.17 -11.47 0.65
CA THR A 87 21.18 -12.86 1.12
C THR A 87 20.81 -13.80 -0.01
N PRO A 88 21.59 -14.89 -0.26
CA PRO A 88 21.22 -15.87 -1.28
C PRO A 88 19.84 -16.47 -0.99
N ILE A 89 19.01 -16.56 -2.03
CA ILE A 89 17.68 -17.16 -1.91
C ILE A 89 17.84 -18.69 -1.97
N THR A 90 17.47 -19.36 -0.89
CA THR A 90 17.52 -20.81 -0.77
C THR A 90 16.13 -21.36 -0.43
N THR A 91 15.93 -22.65 -0.64
CA THR A 91 14.69 -23.32 -0.19
C THR A 91 14.44 -23.10 1.29
N GLU A 92 15.49 -23.18 2.12
CA GLU A 92 15.38 -22.95 3.57
C GLU A 92 14.94 -21.51 3.88
N LEU A 93 15.51 -20.49 3.18
CA LEU A 93 15.10 -19.11 3.34
C LEU A 93 13.61 -18.94 3.00
N LEU A 94 13.14 -19.54 1.92
CA LEU A 94 11.72 -19.47 1.52
C LEU A 94 10.81 -20.20 2.53
N ILE A 95 11.22 -21.34 3.06
CA ILE A 95 10.50 -22.03 4.14
C ILE A 95 10.41 -21.16 5.39
N ASN A 96 11.50 -20.53 5.80
CA ASN A 96 11.52 -19.63 6.96
C ASN A 96 10.63 -18.41 6.76
N LEU A 97 10.64 -17.78 5.58
CA LEU A 97 9.73 -16.68 5.28
C LEU A 97 8.26 -17.13 5.28
N SER A 98 7.97 -18.31 4.72
CA SER A 98 6.63 -18.89 4.74
C SER A 98 6.16 -19.20 6.18
N ALA A 99 7.04 -19.69 7.03
CA ALA A 99 6.75 -19.92 8.44
C ALA A 99 6.39 -18.61 9.18
N LEU A 100 7.09 -17.51 8.90
CA LEU A 100 6.74 -16.19 9.45
C LEU A 100 5.37 -15.72 8.95
N LEU A 101 5.14 -15.82 7.63
CA LEU A 101 3.92 -15.39 6.96
C LEU A 101 2.67 -16.16 7.39
N MET A 102 2.82 -17.43 7.76
CA MET A 102 1.73 -18.34 8.13
C MET A 102 1.67 -18.66 9.62
N LYS A 103 2.46 -17.99 10.45
CA LYS A 103 2.68 -18.34 11.86
C LYS A 103 1.40 -18.55 12.66
N ASN A 104 0.45 -17.66 12.53
CA ASN A 104 -0.80 -17.67 13.30
C ASN A 104 -2.04 -18.03 12.46
N THR A 105 -1.88 -18.19 11.14
CA THR A 105 -2.98 -18.55 10.21
C THR A 105 -2.79 -19.91 9.55
N GLY A 106 -1.62 -20.52 9.70
CA GLY A 106 -1.31 -21.83 9.14
C GLY A 106 -2.02 -22.98 9.87
N LYS A 107 -2.05 -24.14 9.22
CA LYS A 107 -2.77 -25.34 9.66
C LYS A 107 -1.84 -26.56 9.64
N GLU A 108 -2.19 -27.56 10.47
CA GLU A 108 -1.60 -28.89 10.44
C GLU A 108 -2.36 -29.76 9.44
N TYR A 109 -1.63 -30.51 8.65
CA TYR A 109 -2.16 -31.42 7.64
C TYR A 109 -1.70 -32.86 7.94
N LYS A 110 -2.62 -33.80 7.91
CA LYS A 110 -2.35 -35.23 8.05
C LYS A 110 -2.56 -35.92 6.72
N THR A 111 -1.52 -36.60 6.22
CA THR A 111 -1.57 -37.31 4.95
C THR A 111 -1.03 -38.73 5.10
N ALA A 112 -1.31 -39.59 4.15
CA ALA A 112 -0.74 -40.95 4.12
C ALA A 112 0.79 -40.97 3.98
N LEU A 113 1.40 -39.82 3.61
CA LEU A 113 2.85 -39.66 3.43
C LEU A 113 3.55 -39.01 4.63
N GLY A 114 2.80 -38.68 5.66
CA GLY A 114 3.25 -38.00 6.86
C GLY A 114 2.48 -36.70 7.11
N ASP A 115 2.76 -36.13 8.26
CA ASP A 115 2.16 -34.86 8.69
C ASP A 115 3.06 -33.72 8.25
N PHE A 116 2.46 -32.56 7.94
CA PHE A 116 3.17 -31.32 7.66
C PHE A 116 2.36 -30.09 8.10
N SER A 117 3.01 -28.97 8.28
CA SER A 117 2.41 -27.74 8.80
C SER A 117 2.69 -26.53 7.91
N SER A 118 1.64 -25.85 7.46
CA SER A 118 1.82 -24.55 6.80
C SER A 118 2.26 -23.47 7.79
N ALA A 119 1.94 -23.57 9.07
CA ALA A 119 2.43 -22.66 10.10
C ALA A 119 3.94 -22.75 10.34
N ARG A 120 4.55 -23.87 9.99
CA ARG A 120 6.02 -24.05 10.00
C ARG A 120 6.68 -23.82 8.64
N GLY A 121 5.91 -23.38 7.64
CA GLY A 121 6.40 -23.16 6.28
C GLY A 121 6.77 -24.44 5.54
N GLU A 122 6.36 -25.61 6.02
CA GLU A 122 6.70 -26.90 5.42
C GLU A 122 6.05 -27.07 4.05
N LEU A 123 6.80 -27.70 3.14
CA LEU A 123 6.31 -27.97 1.80
C LEU A 123 5.16 -28.98 1.84
N ARG A 124 4.16 -28.79 1.00
CA ARG A 124 3.00 -29.68 0.93
C ARG A 124 3.36 -31.11 0.55
N LEU A 125 2.72 -32.07 1.18
CA LEU A 125 2.79 -33.49 0.86
C LEU A 125 1.49 -33.99 0.19
N LEU A 126 0.74 -33.09 -0.44
CA LEU A 126 -0.50 -33.39 -1.16
C LEU A 126 -0.60 -32.55 -2.46
N ASN A 127 -1.38 -33.05 -3.42
CA ASN A 127 -1.69 -32.29 -4.62
C ASN A 127 -2.79 -31.28 -4.33
N VAL A 128 -2.68 -30.11 -4.96
CA VAL A 128 -3.63 -29.00 -4.83
C VAL A 128 -4.08 -28.51 -6.20
N THR A 129 -5.26 -27.89 -6.22
CA THR A 129 -5.88 -27.33 -7.44
C THR A 129 -6.16 -25.84 -7.26
N ALA A 130 -6.27 -25.12 -8.36
CA ALA A 130 -6.69 -23.71 -8.38
C ALA A 130 -8.20 -23.61 -8.14
N GLY A 131 -8.64 -23.74 -6.88
CA GLY A 131 -10.04 -23.77 -6.51
C GLY A 131 -10.74 -25.12 -6.83
N VAL A 132 -12.04 -25.16 -6.60
CA VAL A 132 -12.86 -26.36 -6.85
C VAL A 132 -13.05 -26.53 -8.37
N GLY A 133 -12.61 -27.68 -8.89
CA GLY A 133 -12.69 -27.97 -10.33
C GLY A 133 -11.64 -27.29 -11.20
N GLY A 134 -10.72 -26.50 -10.58
CA GLY A 134 -9.64 -25.85 -11.30
C GLY A 134 -8.49 -26.80 -11.71
N ARG A 135 -7.59 -26.29 -12.54
CA ARG A 135 -6.42 -27.03 -13.01
C ARG A 135 -5.47 -27.34 -11.86
N SER A 136 -4.95 -28.56 -11.81
CA SER A 136 -3.99 -29.00 -10.78
C SER A 136 -2.66 -28.24 -10.93
N TYR A 137 -2.10 -27.88 -9.79
CA TYR A 137 -0.70 -27.44 -9.73
C TYR A 137 0.25 -28.63 -9.87
N MET A 138 1.55 -28.34 -9.89
CA MET A 138 2.61 -29.35 -9.93
C MET A 138 2.40 -30.41 -8.86
N SER A 139 2.69 -31.68 -9.21
CA SER A 139 2.65 -32.77 -8.21
C SER A 139 3.61 -32.49 -7.06
N TYR A 140 3.16 -32.74 -5.84
CA TYR A 140 3.91 -32.45 -4.60
C TYR A 140 5.32 -33.03 -4.59
N ASN A 141 5.50 -34.24 -5.14
CA ASN A 141 6.81 -34.92 -5.19
C ASN A 141 7.85 -34.24 -6.10
N LYS A 142 7.41 -33.37 -7.01
CA LYS A 142 8.29 -32.57 -7.88
C LYS A 142 8.63 -31.20 -7.26
N VAL A 143 7.88 -30.76 -6.26
CA VAL A 143 8.02 -29.43 -5.65
C VAL A 143 9.43 -29.19 -5.08
N PRO A 144 10.03 -30.08 -4.28
CA PRO A 144 11.34 -29.79 -3.69
C PRO A 144 12.43 -29.53 -4.74
N ALA A 145 12.54 -30.39 -5.74
CA ALA A 145 13.54 -30.25 -6.79
C ALA A 145 13.30 -29.00 -7.65
N LYS A 146 12.02 -28.68 -7.93
CA LYS A 146 11.69 -27.50 -8.75
C LYS A 146 11.88 -26.19 -7.97
N LEU A 147 11.66 -26.20 -6.67
CA LEU A 147 11.93 -25.05 -5.81
C LEU A 147 13.44 -24.79 -5.67
N GLU A 148 14.25 -25.84 -5.57
CA GLU A 148 15.72 -25.73 -5.57
C GLU A 148 16.24 -25.17 -6.90
N GLU A 149 15.74 -25.68 -8.04
CA GLU A 149 16.04 -25.16 -9.37
C GLU A 149 15.67 -23.68 -9.50
N PHE A 150 14.46 -23.30 -9.04
CA PHE A 150 14.02 -21.92 -9.00
C PHE A 150 14.99 -21.03 -8.21
N CYS A 151 15.36 -21.42 -7.00
CA CYS A 151 16.31 -20.66 -6.18
C CYS A 151 17.67 -20.51 -6.87
N ARG A 152 18.19 -21.58 -7.47
CA ARG A 152 19.47 -21.57 -8.19
C ARG A 152 19.44 -20.62 -9.39
N GLN A 153 18.39 -20.71 -10.21
CA GLN A 153 18.23 -19.85 -11.39
C GLN A 153 18.06 -18.38 -10.98
N LEU A 154 17.21 -18.11 -10.01
CA LEU A 154 16.96 -16.76 -9.52
C LEU A 154 18.25 -16.11 -8.98
N ASN A 155 19.08 -16.83 -8.22
CA ASN A 155 20.36 -16.30 -7.75
C ASN A 155 21.34 -16.04 -8.91
N ALA A 156 21.37 -16.89 -9.94
CA ALA A 156 22.19 -16.66 -11.12
C ALA A 156 21.78 -15.41 -11.90
N ASP A 157 20.47 -15.15 -12.01
CA ASP A 157 19.95 -13.95 -12.67
C ASP A 157 20.18 -12.69 -11.83
N ARG A 158 20.05 -12.77 -10.48
CA ARG A 158 20.37 -11.68 -9.55
C ARG A 158 21.84 -11.21 -9.68
N GLN A 159 22.78 -12.11 -9.93
CA GLN A 159 24.19 -11.74 -10.12
C GLN A 159 24.41 -10.83 -11.34
N LYS A 160 23.51 -10.85 -12.32
CA LYS A 160 23.57 -10.02 -13.52
C LYS A 160 22.78 -8.71 -13.38
N ALA A 161 22.14 -8.46 -12.23
CA ALA A 161 21.23 -7.33 -12.03
C ALA A 161 21.88 -5.96 -12.30
N SER A 162 23.19 -5.81 -12.03
CA SER A 162 23.91 -4.57 -12.31
C SER A 162 24.05 -4.22 -13.79
N GLU A 163 23.85 -5.20 -14.68
CA GLU A 163 23.90 -5.03 -16.14
C GLU A 163 22.51 -4.81 -16.75
N MET A 164 21.44 -4.96 -15.95
CA MET A 164 20.06 -4.89 -16.40
C MET A 164 19.52 -3.47 -16.37
N SER A 165 18.68 -3.15 -17.34
CA SER A 165 17.84 -1.95 -17.32
C SER A 165 16.73 -2.08 -16.25
N ILE A 166 16.12 -0.94 -15.88
CA ILE A 166 14.99 -0.92 -14.93
C ILE A 166 13.85 -1.86 -15.40
N ASP A 167 13.53 -1.86 -16.68
CA ASP A 167 12.46 -2.73 -17.22
C ASP A 167 12.83 -4.22 -17.13
N GLU A 168 14.10 -4.57 -17.34
CA GLU A 168 14.57 -5.95 -17.19
C GLU A 168 14.57 -6.39 -15.73
N LEU A 169 14.95 -5.51 -14.81
CA LEU A 169 14.85 -5.77 -13.37
C LEU A 169 13.40 -6.02 -12.95
N TYR A 170 12.44 -5.20 -13.40
CA TYR A 170 11.02 -5.46 -13.10
C TYR A 170 10.56 -6.79 -13.70
N ARG A 171 10.91 -7.11 -14.95
CA ARG A 171 10.58 -8.42 -15.56
C ARG A 171 11.13 -9.57 -14.74
N LEU A 172 12.38 -9.50 -14.31
CA LEU A 172 12.97 -10.52 -13.43
C LEU A 172 12.14 -10.74 -12.16
N THR A 173 11.70 -9.66 -11.53
CA THR A 173 10.88 -9.76 -10.31
C THR A 173 9.48 -10.31 -10.57
N PHE A 174 8.87 -9.96 -11.69
CA PHE A 174 7.56 -10.49 -12.10
C PHE A 174 7.66 -11.98 -12.47
N ASP A 175 8.73 -12.37 -13.14
CA ASP A 175 8.98 -13.78 -13.47
C ASP A 175 9.20 -14.61 -12.20
N ALA A 176 9.93 -14.08 -11.22
CA ALA A 176 10.10 -14.74 -9.93
C ALA A 176 8.76 -14.96 -9.22
N HIS A 177 7.87 -13.96 -9.24
CA HIS A 177 6.52 -14.08 -8.73
C HIS A 177 5.75 -15.20 -9.44
N TYR A 178 5.68 -15.14 -10.78
CA TYR A 178 4.93 -16.11 -11.58
C TYR A 178 5.44 -17.54 -11.39
N ASN A 179 6.76 -17.72 -11.43
CA ASN A 179 7.37 -19.02 -11.24
C ASN A 179 7.10 -19.62 -9.86
N LEU A 180 7.20 -18.82 -8.80
CA LEU A 180 6.95 -19.30 -7.45
C LEU A 180 5.47 -19.66 -7.23
N VAL A 181 4.53 -18.83 -7.72
CA VAL A 181 3.09 -19.14 -7.59
C VAL A 181 2.70 -20.36 -8.42
N THR A 182 3.39 -20.63 -9.53
CA THR A 182 3.16 -21.79 -10.40
C THR A 182 3.71 -23.08 -9.81
N ILE A 183 4.88 -23.05 -9.17
CA ILE A 183 5.41 -24.20 -8.40
C ILE A 183 4.44 -24.54 -7.27
N HIS A 184 3.86 -23.51 -6.63
CA HIS A 184 2.87 -23.64 -5.57
C HIS A 184 3.37 -24.55 -4.42
N PRO A 185 4.46 -24.17 -3.72
CA PRO A 185 5.16 -25.08 -2.82
C PRO A 185 4.40 -25.47 -1.56
N TRP A 186 3.49 -24.62 -1.10
CA TRP A 186 2.79 -24.76 0.17
C TRP A 186 1.32 -25.14 -0.04
N ALA A 187 0.68 -25.62 1.03
CA ALA A 187 -0.75 -25.87 1.01
C ALA A 187 -1.59 -24.59 1.04
N ASP A 188 -1.03 -23.49 1.60
CA ASP A 188 -1.62 -22.17 1.67
C ASP A 188 -0.54 -21.08 1.68
N GLY A 189 -0.91 -19.82 1.46
CA GLY A 189 -0.01 -18.66 1.50
C GLY A 189 0.84 -18.44 0.23
N ASN A 190 0.67 -19.24 -0.82
CA ASN A 190 1.50 -19.14 -2.03
C ASN A 190 1.42 -17.78 -2.73
N GLY A 191 0.22 -17.17 -2.82
CA GLY A 191 0.05 -15.85 -3.40
C GLY A 191 0.78 -14.77 -2.61
N ARG A 192 0.63 -14.76 -1.29
CA ARG A 192 1.32 -13.82 -0.39
C ARG A 192 2.84 -13.99 -0.46
N MET A 193 3.33 -15.25 -0.48
CA MET A 193 4.76 -15.54 -0.63
C MET A 193 5.32 -15.09 -1.98
N ALA A 194 4.61 -15.30 -3.08
CA ALA A 194 5.05 -14.86 -4.40
C ALA A 194 5.15 -13.32 -4.48
N ARG A 195 4.16 -12.60 -3.94
CA ARG A 195 4.20 -11.14 -3.84
C ARG A 195 5.31 -10.64 -2.91
N LEU A 196 5.53 -11.32 -1.78
CA LEU A 196 6.62 -11.01 -0.84
C LEU A 196 8.00 -11.17 -1.49
N VAL A 197 8.25 -12.29 -2.19
CA VAL A 197 9.53 -12.55 -2.88
C VAL A 197 9.75 -11.55 -4.01
N MET A 198 8.73 -11.24 -4.79
CA MET A 198 8.79 -10.19 -5.82
C MET A 198 9.22 -8.85 -5.21
N ASN A 199 8.54 -8.41 -4.16
CA ASN A 199 8.87 -7.14 -3.49
C ASN A 199 10.23 -7.18 -2.80
N MET A 200 10.66 -8.32 -2.23
CA MET A 200 12.01 -8.48 -1.67
C MET A 200 13.09 -8.20 -2.71
N LEU A 201 12.94 -8.73 -3.93
CA LEU A 201 13.85 -8.45 -5.03
C LEU A 201 13.81 -6.97 -5.46
N GLN A 202 12.61 -6.36 -5.47
CA GLN A 202 12.45 -4.95 -5.80
C GLN A 202 13.12 -4.04 -4.75
N PHE A 203 13.02 -4.38 -3.47
CA PHE A 203 13.79 -3.70 -2.42
C PHE A 203 15.30 -3.86 -2.62
N GLU A 204 15.76 -5.07 -2.96
CA GLU A 204 17.16 -5.35 -3.23
C GLU A 204 17.73 -4.52 -4.38
N PHE A 205 16.95 -4.34 -5.45
CA PHE A 205 17.36 -3.60 -6.64
C PHE A 205 17.07 -2.10 -6.56
N GLY A 206 16.57 -1.59 -5.42
CA GLY A 206 16.23 -0.17 -5.26
C GLY A 206 15.10 0.31 -6.16
N LEU A 207 14.21 -0.61 -6.55
CA LEU A 207 13.00 -0.32 -7.32
C LEU A 207 11.85 0.12 -6.41
N ILE A 208 10.88 0.84 -6.97
CA ILE A 208 9.59 1.06 -6.31
C ILE A 208 8.83 -0.28 -6.29
N PRO A 209 8.48 -0.84 -5.12
CA PRO A 209 7.83 -2.14 -5.08
C PRO A 209 6.46 -2.15 -5.76
N ALA A 210 6.21 -3.17 -6.58
CA ALA A 210 4.93 -3.35 -7.25
C ALA A 210 3.83 -3.74 -6.25
N LYS A 211 2.71 -3.03 -6.31
CA LYS A 211 1.54 -3.22 -5.46
C LYS A 211 0.36 -3.68 -6.32
N ILE A 212 -0.17 -4.87 -6.04
CA ILE A 212 -1.39 -5.36 -6.69
C ILE A 212 -2.57 -4.94 -5.81
N LEU A 213 -3.42 -4.07 -6.33
CA LEU A 213 -4.57 -3.56 -5.59
C LEU A 213 -5.67 -4.63 -5.50
N LYS A 214 -6.48 -4.55 -4.45
CA LYS A 214 -7.64 -5.44 -4.27
C LYS A 214 -8.60 -5.39 -5.46
N GLU A 215 -8.78 -4.21 -6.01
CA GLU A 215 -9.66 -3.93 -7.14
C GLU A 215 -9.21 -4.67 -8.42
N ASP A 216 -7.92 -4.90 -8.57
CA ASP A 216 -7.31 -5.57 -9.73
C ASP A 216 -7.23 -7.11 -9.55
N LYS A 217 -7.81 -7.66 -8.46
CA LYS A 217 -7.71 -9.10 -8.13
C LYS A 217 -8.19 -10.02 -9.26
N GLU A 218 -9.31 -9.71 -9.88
CA GLU A 218 -9.89 -10.56 -10.95
C GLU A 218 -8.96 -10.60 -12.16
N GLU A 219 -8.47 -9.46 -12.62
CA GLU A 219 -7.55 -9.35 -13.74
C GLU A 219 -6.19 -10.01 -13.41
N TYR A 220 -5.71 -9.84 -12.17
CA TYR A 220 -4.51 -10.51 -11.69
C TYR A 220 -4.61 -12.03 -11.77
N ILE A 221 -5.69 -12.62 -11.24
CA ILE A 221 -5.91 -14.07 -11.29
C ILE A 221 -6.08 -14.55 -12.75
N LYS A 222 -6.81 -13.80 -13.55
CA LYS A 222 -6.98 -14.07 -14.98
C LYS A 222 -5.64 -14.10 -15.71
N SER A 223 -4.79 -13.10 -15.51
CA SER A 223 -3.46 -13.04 -16.14
C SER A 223 -2.57 -14.24 -15.77
N LEU A 224 -2.63 -14.72 -14.52
CA LEU A 224 -1.91 -15.93 -14.10
C LEU A 224 -2.44 -17.20 -14.79
N ILE A 225 -3.75 -17.29 -14.98
CA ILE A 225 -4.38 -18.44 -15.64
C ILE A 225 -4.02 -18.44 -17.12
N GLU A 226 -4.23 -17.34 -17.83
CA GLU A 226 -3.94 -17.20 -19.27
C GLU A 226 -2.45 -17.46 -19.58
N THR A 227 -1.54 -16.87 -18.77
CA THR A 227 -0.09 -17.15 -18.88
C THR A 227 0.23 -18.64 -18.80
N ARG A 228 -0.46 -19.36 -17.91
CA ARG A 228 -0.25 -20.82 -17.76
C ARG A 228 -0.90 -21.64 -18.86
N GLU A 229 -2.01 -21.18 -19.42
CA GLU A 229 -2.74 -21.87 -20.50
C GLU A 229 -2.01 -21.73 -21.83
N ASP A 230 -1.50 -20.54 -22.11
CA ASP A 230 -0.83 -20.20 -23.35
C ASP A 230 0.70 -20.45 -23.30
N ASP A 231 1.24 -20.78 -22.12
CA ASP A 231 2.67 -20.91 -21.83
C ASP A 231 3.47 -19.64 -22.27
N ASP A 232 2.85 -18.46 -22.07
CA ASP A 232 3.38 -17.16 -22.47
C ASP A 232 3.48 -16.19 -21.30
N LEU A 233 4.70 -16.03 -20.76
CA LEU A 233 5.03 -15.08 -19.69
C LEU A 233 4.75 -13.61 -20.05
N SER A 234 4.64 -13.27 -21.34
CA SER A 234 4.40 -11.90 -21.77
C SER A 234 3.05 -11.38 -21.28
N ILE A 235 2.06 -12.24 -21.10
CA ILE A 235 0.72 -11.90 -20.60
C ILE A 235 0.81 -11.38 -19.17
N PHE A 236 1.42 -12.14 -18.27
CA PHE A 236 1.57 -11.71 -16.88
C PHE A 236 2.46 -10.47 -16.74
N ARG A 237 3.56 -10.40 -17.49
CA ARG A 237 4.45 -9.23 -17.52
C ARG A 237 3.71 -7.97 -17.99
N ALA A 238 2.87 -8.09 -19.03
CA ALA A 238 2.07 -6.97 -19.54
C ALA A 238 1.06 -6.49 -18.49
N PHE A 239 0.35 -7.41 -17.81
CA PHE A 239 -0.54 -7.08 -16.71
C PHE A 239 0.21 -6.33 -15.60
N MET A 240 1.33 -6.88 -15.11
CA MET A 240 2.09 -6.27 -14.02
C MET A 240 2.62 -4.89 -14.39
N THR A 241 3.10 -4.70 -15.62
CA THR A 241 3.58 -3.40 -16.11
C THR A 241 2.45 -2.38 -16.18
N SER A 242 1.31 -2.75 -16.78
CA SER A 242 0.13 -1.88 -16.88
C SER A 242 -0.43 -1.47 -15.51
N MET A 243 -0.48 -2.43 -14.58
CA MET A 243 -0.90 -2.16 -13.20
C MET A 243 0.06 -1.19 -12.50
N MET A 244 1.38 -1.36 -12.63
CA MET A 244 2.35 -0.41 -12.06
C MET A 244 2.21 0.98 -12.67
N GLU A 245 2.06 1.09 -13.97
CA GLU A 245 1.85 2.38 -14.66
C GLU A 245 0.59 3.08 -14.14
N LYS A 246 -0.52 2.34 -14.02
CA LYS A 246 -1.78 2.82 -13.44
C LYS A 246 -1.60 3.35 -12.02
N ASN A 247 -0.92 2.56 -11.15
CA ASN A 247 -0.72 2.93 -9.75
C ASN A 247 0.18 4.16 -9.61
N LEU A 248 1.32 4.19 -10.31
CA LEU A 248 2.24 5.34 -10.28
C LEU A 248 1.57 6.61 -10.80
N THR A 249 0.80 6.52 -11.89
CA THR A 249 0.03 7.66 -12.42
C THR A 249 -0.94 8.19 -11.36
N SER A 250 -1.70 7.30 -10.72
CA SER A 250 -2.65 7.69 -9.67
C SER A 250 -1.97 8.33 -8.46
N GLU A 251 -0.83 7.79 -8.02
CA GLU A 251 -0.07 8.33 -6.89
C GLU A 251 0.54 9.70 -7.24
N ILE A 252 1.08 9.86 -8.45
CA ILE A 252 1.60 11.14 -8.96
C ILE A 252 0.50 12.19 -9.03
N ASP A 253 -0.64 11.86 -9.62
CA ASP A 253 -1.78 12.78 -9.75
C ASP A 253 -2.31 13.22 -8.38
N THR A 254 -2.41 12.28 -7.44
CA THR A 254 -2.84 12.55 -6.07
C THR A 254 -1.86 13.50 -5.37
N TYR A 255 -0.56 13.25 -5.52
CA TYR A 255 0.48 14.11 -4.95
C TYR A 255 0.45 15.52 -5.55
N ILE A 256 0.38 15.64 -6.88
CA ILE A 256 0.31 16.96 -7.57
C ILE A 256 -0.92 17.75 -7.11
N LYS A 257 -2.07 17.09 -6.99
CA LYS A 257 -3.28 17.75 -6.44
C LYS A 257 -3.06 18.24 -5.01
N SER A 258 -2.47 17.42 -4.15
CA SER A 258 -2.23 17.78 -2.75
C SER A 258 -1.29 18.99 -2.59
N ILE A 259 -0.24 19.10 -3.40
CA ILE A 259 0.67 20.26 -3.38
C ILE A 259 0.02 21.48 -4.05
N GLY A 260 -0.75 21.31 -5.11
CA GLY A 260 -1.48 22.40 -5.77
C GLY A 260 -2.56 23.02 -4.88
N GLU A 261 -3.21 22.22 -4.04
CA GLU A 261 -4.14 22.71 -3.01
C GLU A 261 -3.43 23.51 -1.90
N VAL A 262 -2.18 23.15 -1.58
CA VAL A 262 -1.38 23.89 -0.57
C VAL A 262 -0.91 25.23 -1.08
N ASP A 263 -0.61 25.35 -2.38
CA ASP A 263 -0.13 26.59 -3.02
C ASP A 263 -1.25 27.47 -3.57
N SER A 264 -2.49 27.00 -3.56
CA SER A 264 -3.66 27.79 -3.92
C SER A 264 -4.01 28.75 -2.78
N PRO A 265 -3.96 30.09 -2.98
CA PRO A 265 -4.36 31.05 -1.94
C PRO A 265 -5.83 30.92 -1.52
N ALA A 266 -6.62 30.13 -2.27
CA ALA A 266 -8.07 30.01 -2.09
C ALA A 266 -8.53 28.94 -1.08
N ASP A 267 -7.69 27.98 -0.65
CA ASP A 267 -8.11 26.84 0.15
C ASP A 267 -7.41 26.64 1.50
N LYS A 268 -6.78 27.68 2.07
CA LYS A 268 -6.68 27.69 3.54
C LYS A 268 -8.10 27.93 4.07
N PRO A 269 -8.66 27.04 4.90
CA PRO A 269 -9.96 27.33 5.54
C PRO A 269 -9.78 28.67 6.25
N MET A 270 -10.42 29.72 5.68
CA MET A 270 -10.35 31.08 6.22
C MET A 270 -10.65 30.97 7.70
N LYS A 271 -9.72 31.39 8.56
CA LYS A 271 -9.92 31.36 10.02
C LYS A 271 -11.21 32.11 10.31
N THR A 272 -11.97 31.68 11.32
CA THR A 272 -13.23 32.34 11.74
C THR A 272 -13.07 33.86 11.89
N ARG A 273 -11.87 34.29 12.32
CA ARG A 273 -11.47 35.69 12.40
C ARG A 273 -11.55 36.39 11.04
N ASP A 274 -10.97 35.78 10.01
CA ASP A 274 -10.85 36.38 8.66
C ASP A 274 -12.21 36.38 7.94
N LYS A 275 -13.04 35.35 8.19
CA LYS A 275 -14.44 35.30 7.73
C LYS A 275 -15.29 36.40 8.34
N ILE A 276 -15.09 36.70 9.63
CA ILE A 276 -15.80 37.81 10.33
C ILE A 276 -15.37 39.14 9.71
N ILE A 277 -14.07 39.35 9.43
CA ILE A 277 -13.56 40.58 8.81
C ILE A 277 -14.17 40.77 7.42
N ALA A 278 -14.21 39.71 6.60
CA ALA A 278 -14.81 39.75 5.26
C ALA A 278 -16.30 40.13 5.30
N LEU A 279 -17.07 39.49 6.18
CA LEU A 279 -18.50 39.77 6.35
C LEU A 279 -18.76 41.19 6.85
N ILE A 280 -17.92 41.76 7.73
CA ILE A 280 -17.97 43.12 8.18
C ILE A 280 -17.62 44.10 7.08
N ALA A 281 -16.65 43.76 6.21
CA ALA A 281 -16.29 44.57 5.08
C ALA A 281 -17.41 44.65 4.03
N GLU A 282 -18.21 43.61 3.86
CA GLU A 282 -19.41 43.61 3.00
C GLU A 282 -20.56 44.40 3.61
N ASP A 283 -20.84 44.23 4.90
CA ASP A 283 -21.89 44.92 5.61
C ASP A 283 -21.54 45.12 7.08
N GLY A 284 -21.12 46.29 7.46
CA GLY A 284 -20.73 46.67 8.81
C GLY A 284 -21.90 46.74 9.80
N LYS A 285 -23.16 46.67 9.36
CA LYS A 285 -24.36 46.71 10.23
C LYS A 285 -24.78 45.36 10.77
N GLN A 286 -24.07 44.30 10.42
CA GLN A 286 -24.38 42.95 10.88
C GLN A 286 -24.23 42.81 12.41
N SER A 287 -25.22 42.15 13.02
CA SER A 287 -25.17 41.81 14.45
C SER A 287 -24.31 40.55 14.68
N ALA A 288 -23.85 40.37 15.94
CA ALA A 288 -23.16 39.14 16.32
C ALA A 288 -24.00 37.87 16.06
N ALA A 289 -25.33 37.97 16.22
CA ALA A 289 -26.26 36.89 15.93
C ALA A 289 -26.31 36.55 14.42
N SER A 290 -26.40 37.58 13.56
CA SER A 290 -26.40 37.40 12.09
C SER A 290 -25.09 36.81 11.58
N LEU A 291 -23.96 37.29 12.10
CA LEU A 291 -22.63 36.73 11.78
C LEU A 291 -22.48 35.26 12.24
N ALA A 292 -23.06 34.96 13.42
CA ALA A 292 -23.04 33.60 13.97
C ALA A 292 -23.83 32.60 13.10
N GLU A 293 -25.01 33.01 12.61
CA GLU A 293 -25.84 32.21 11.71
C GLU A 293 -25.12 31.93 10.38
N LYS A 294 -24.52 32.96 9.76
CA LYS A 294 -23.77 32.84 8.51
C LYS A 294 -22.53 31.94 8.65
N LEU A 295 -21.92 31.91 9.81
CA LEU A 295 -20.68 31.17 10.09
C LEU A 295 -20.93 29.78 10.71
N GLY A 296 -22.17 29.43 11.06
CA GLY A 296 -22.52 28.18 11.71
C GLY A 296 -21.90 28.01 13.12
N ILE A 297 -21.72 29.14 13.89
CA ILE A 297 -21.12 29.15 15.22
C ILE A 297 -22.01 29.88 16.21
N THR A 298 -21.69 29.86 17.51
CA THR A 298 -22.50 30.54 18.52
C THR A 298 -22.26 32.05 18.51
N ALA A 299 -23.31 32.86 18.80
CA ALA A 299 -23.19 34.33 18.91
C ALA A 299 -22.12 34.76 19.94
N LYS A 300 -22.00 34.01 21.05
CA LYS A 300 -20.95 34.22 22.07
C LYS A 300 -19.52 34.05 21.54
N ALA A 301 -19.34 33.11 20.61
CA ALA A 301 -18.04 32.90 19.95
C ALA A 301 -17.69 34.07 19.01
N VAL A 302 -18.71 34.59 18.29
CA VAL A 302 -18.57 35.80 17.46
C VAL A 302 -18.24 37.03 18.29
N GLU A 303 -18.99 37.26 19.39
CA GLU A 303 -18.74 38.39 20.31
C GLU A 303 -17.31 38.40 20.84
N LYS A 304 -16.78 37.22 21.21
CA LYS A 304 -15.39 37.06 21.66
C LYS A 304 -14.37 37.44 20.56
N GLN A 305 -14.66 37.03 19.32
CA GLN A 305 -13.82 37.39 18.18
C GLN A 305 -13.89 38.90 17.85
N LEU A 306 -15.06 39.48 17.84
CA LEU A 306 -15.25 40.92 17.62
C LEU A 306 -14.55 41.76 18.71
N ALA A 307 -14.64 41.36 19.98
CA ALA A 307 -13.91 42.01 21.07
C ALA A 307 -12.39 41.96 20.83
N LYS A 308 -11.88 40.81 20.44
CA LYS A 308 -10.45 40.63 20.12
C LYS A 308 -10.02 41.45 18.90
N LEU A 309 -10.78 41.42 17.82
CA LEU A 309 -10.50 42.21 16.61
C LEU A 309 -10.48 43.71 16.88
N LYS A 310 -11.37 44.17 17.76
CA LYS A 310 -11.43 45.56 18.24
C LYS A 310 -10.19 45.88 19.08
N SER A 311 -9.79 45.03 20.02
CA SER A 311 -8.62 45.24 20.86
C SER A 311 -7.32 45.21 20.04
N ASP A 312 -7.27 44.39 18.98
CA ASP A 312 -6.14 44.31 18.05
C ASP A 312 -6.11 45.50 17.05
N GLY A 313 -7.08 46.40 17.08
CA GLY A 313 -7.17 47.56 16.22
C GLY A 313 -7.53 47.26 14.75
N VAL A 314 -8.00 46.04 14.47
CA VAL A 314 -8.36 45.58 13.10
C VAL A 314 -9.72 46.07 12.66
N ILE A 315 -10.66 46.19 13.63
CA ILE A 315 -11.98 46.74 13.38
C ILE A 315 -12.30 47.83 14.40
N GLU A 316 -13.15 48.76 14.01
CA GLU A 316 -13.65 49.83 14.86
C GLU A 316 -15.18 49.84 14.82
N ARG A 317 -15.81 50.19 15.91
CA ARG A 317 -17.27 50.37 15.97
C ARG A 317 -17.60 51.86 15.98
N LYS A 318 -18.40 52.32 15.03
CA LYS A 318 -18.94 53.69 14.96
C LYS A 318 -20.39 53.69 15.39
N GLY A 319 -20.75 54.58 16.30
CA GLY A 319 -22.11 54.73 16.82
C GLY A 319 -22.44 53.92 18.09
N PRO A 320 -23.70 53.96 18.56
CA PRO A 320 -24.12 53.36 19.79
C PRO A 320 -24.14 51.82 19.76
N ALA A 321 -24.24 51.17 20.92
CA ALA A 321 -24.27 49.70 21.05
C ALA A 321 -25.46 49.07 20.29
N LYS A 322 -26.55 49.75 20.12
CA LYS A 322 -27.72 49.37 19.33
C LYS A 322 -27.80 50.29 18.11
N GLY A 323 -27.59 49.76 16.90
CA GLY A 323 -27.66 50.53 15.66
C GLY A 323 -26.33 51.12 15.13
N GLY A 324 -25.20 50.88 15.82
CA GLY A 324 -23.86 51.24 15.29
C GLY A 324 -23.35 50.24 14.29
N GLU A 325 -22.34 50.64 13.49
CA GLU A 325 -21.74 49.81 12.45
C GLU A 325 -20.25 49.51 12.75
N TRP A 326 -19.78 48.36 12.30
CA TRP A 326 -18.40 47.95 12.33
C TRP A 326 -17.68 48.41 11.03
N THR A 327 -16.47 48.87 11.16
CA THR A 327 -15.60 49.23 10.02
C THR A 327 -14.27 48.52 10.16
N VAL A 328 -13.75 47.98 9.07
CA VAL A 328 -12.40 47.41 9.01
C VAL A 328 -11.42 48.58 8.81
N LYS A 329 -10.30 48.58 9.53
CA LYS A 329 -9.23 49.58 9.44
C LYS A 329 -8.17 49.19 8.46
#